data_f74c4f9a7b6edd9a3915fa8203a3d812
#
_entry.id   f74c4f9a7b6edd9a3915fa8203a3d812
#
_cell.length_a   1.000
_cell.length_b   1.000
_cell.length_c   1.000
_cell.angle_alpha   90.00
_cell.angle_beta   90.00
_cell.angle_gamma   90.00
#
_symmetry.space_group_name_H-M   'P 1'
#
loop_
_entity.id
_entity.type
_entity.pdbx_description
1 polymer ?
#
loop_
_entity_poly.entity_id
_entity_poly.type
_entity_poly.pdbx_seq_one_letter_code
_entity_poly.pdbx_strand_id
1 'polypeptide(L)'
;ISLAEQYGLEKAEEIMIEGMEIAAKDISEGRAKAIGEVGRPHFPVDQDIWDASNRVLLRGMELARELDVPVIIHCENEDDTDQSLAELADKAGLDRGLVIKHSSPPWVTPEETHGVMPSIPASKSNLKEALSKGTDRFMIETDYIDDPEKPTAIMAPTTVPKKVAAWVANGQVPMESIYRICKDIPDSLYHR
;
A
#
# COMPACT_ATOMS: atom_id res chain seq x y z
N ILE A 1 6.14 -5.91 -16.85
CA ILE A 1 7.13 -6.52 -17.78
C ILE A 1 6.40 -7.17 -18.95
N SER A 2 5.46 -8.07 -18.76
CA SER A 2 4.76 -8.77 -19.85
C SER A 2 4.15 -7.85 -20.91
N LEU A 3 3.60 -6.70 -20.51
CA LEU A 3 3.10 -5.71 -21.47
C LEU A 3 4.25 -5.07 -22.27
N ALA A 4 5.38 -4.77 -21.62
CA ALA A 4 6.53 -4.19 -22.31
C ALA A 4 7.18 -5.17 -23.30
N GLU A 5 7.22 -6.47 -22.96
CA GLU A 5 7.67 -7.52 -23.88
C GLU A 5 6.75 -7.68 -25.08
N GLN A 6 5.44 -7.53 -24.89
CA GLN A 6 4.44 -7.74 -25.95
C GLN A 6 4.26 -6.51 -26.85
N TYR A 7 4.30 -5.30 -26.31
CA TYR A 7 3.91 -4.08 -27.01
C TYR A 7 5.02 -3.02 -27.10
N GLY A 8 6.14 -3.25 -26.45
CA GLY A 8 7.18 -2.24 -26.22
C GLY A 8 6.87 -1.35 -25.00
N LEU A 9 7.91 -0.72 -24.46
CA LEU A 9 7.83 -0.02 -23.18
C LEU A 9 6.88 1.18 -23.20
N GLU A 10 6.95 2.01 -24.22
CA GLU A 10 6.10 3.20 -24.38
C GLU A 10 4.61 2.83 -24.42
N LYS A 11 4.25 1.80 -25.21
CA LYS A 11 2.85 1.36 -25.29
C LYS A 11 2.38 0.67 -24.01
N ALA A 12 3.27 -0.04 -23.33
CA ALA A 12 2.95 -0.61 -22.03
C ALA A 12 2.63 0.47 -20.97
N GLU A 13 3.42 1.54 -20.94
CA GLU A 13 3.19 2.70 -20.07
C GLU A 13 1.84 3.37 -20.37
N GLU A 14 1.51 3.62 -21.65
CA GLU A 14 0.20 4.15 -22.06
C GLU A 14 -0.96 3.26 -21.56
N ILE A 15 -0.90 1.95 -21.79
CA ILE A 15 -1.94 1.00 -21.38
C ILE A 15 -2.14 1.03 -19.85
N MET A 16 -1.06 1.10 -19.08
CA MET A 16 -1.15 1.17 -17.61
C MET A 16 -1.78 2.48 -17.15
N ILE A 17 -1.45 3.61 -17.78
CA ILE A 17 -2.04 4.92 -17.48
C ILE A 17 -3.54 4.92 -17.84
N GLU A 18 -3.92 4.44 -19.02
CA GLU A 18 -5.32 4.29 -19.41
C GLU A 18 -6.12 3.44 -18.41
N GLY A 19 -5.53 2.34 -17.90
CA GLY A 19 -6.14 1.50 -16.86
C GLY A 19 -6.39 2.26 -15.55
N MET A 20 -5.43 3.09 -15.13
CA MET A 20 -5.60 3.93 -13.94
C MET A 20 -6.66 5.03 -14.13
N GLU A 21 -6.78 5.60 -15.33
CA GLU A 21 -7.82 6.59 -15.65
C GLU A 21 -9.23 5.98 -15.61
N ILE A 22 -9.38 4.69 -15.99
CA ILE A 22 -10.62 3.95 -15.81
C ILE A 22 -10.92 3.78 -14.31
N ALA A 23 -9.95 3.39 -13.50
CA ALA A 23 -10.11 3.30 -12.05
C ALA A 23 -10.46 4.66 -11.42
N ALA A 24 -9.84 5.75 -11.88
CA ALA A 24 -10.15 7.11 -11.46
C ALA A 24 -11.61 7.49 -11.74
N LYS A 25 -12.17 7.06 -12.88
CA LYS A 25 -13.60 7.25 -13.17
C LYS A 25 -14.48 6.49 -12.19
N ASP A 26 -14.15 5.24 -11.85
CA ASP A 26 -14.89 4.45 -10.86
C ASP A 26 -14.88 5.09 -9.48
N ILE A 27 -13.78 5.72 -9.10
CA ILE A 27 -13.66 6.49 -7.86
C ILE A 27 -14.59 7.72 -7.91
N SER A 28 -14.56 8.49 -9.00
CA SER A 28 -15.40 9.69 -9.15
C SER A 28 -16.89 9.38 -9.12
N GLU A 29 -17.28 8.17 -9.50
CA GLU A 29 -18.65 7.65 -9.46
C GLU A 29 -18.99 6.95 -8.13
N GLY A 30 -18.09 6.93 -7.16
CA GLY A 30 -18.29 6.34 -5.82
C GLY A 30 -18.23 4.81 -5.77
N ARG A 31 -17.76 4.15 -6.85
CA ARG A 31 -17.63 2.69 -6.93
C ARG A 31 -16.32 2.15 -6.36
N ALA A 32 -15.30 3.00 -6.25
CA ALA A 32 -14.00 2.68 -5.66
C ALA A 32 -13.57 3.77 -4.68
N LYS A 33 -12.55 3.50 -3.86
CA LYS A 33 -12.11 4.36 -2.76
C LYS A 33 -10.61 4.69 -2.80
N ALA A 34 -9.87 4.08 -3.70
CA ALA A 34 -8.42 4.26 -3.83
C ALA A 34 -7.96 3.96 -5.25
N ILE A 35 -6.85 4.55 -5.67
CA ILE A 35 -6.09 4.10 -6.83
C ILE A 35 -5.20 2.93 -6.38
N GLY A 36 -5.23 1.80 -7.05
CA GLY A 36 -4.35 0.68 -6.71
C GLY A 36 -4.82 -0.70 -7.20
N GLU A 37 -3.96 -1.68 -7.12
CA GLU A 37 -2.55 -1.50 -6.79
C GLU A 37 -1.78 -0.97 -7.99
N VAL A 38 -0.88 -0.04 -7.72
CA VAL A 38 0.09 0.48 -8.68
C VAL A 38 1.47 0.46 -8.00
N GLY A 39 2.55 0.37 -8.76
CA GLY A 39 3.84 0.30 -8.08
C GLY A 39 5.04 0.06 -8.97
N ARG A 40 6.08 -0.52 -8.37
CA ARG A 40 7.38 -0.79 -8.96
C ARG A 40 7.72 -2.27 -8.86
N PRO A 41 8.58 -2.79 -9.75
CA PRO A 41 9.12 -4.15 -9.61
C PRO A 41 9.86 -4.33 -8.28
N HIS A 42 9.56 -5.43 -7.57
CA HIS A 42 10.28 -5.84 -6.35
C HIS A 42 11.39 -6.85 -6.65
N PHE A 43 11.86 -6.89 -7.88
CA PHE A 43 12.93 -7.74 -8.38
C PHE A 43 13.78 -6.96 -9.41
N PRO A 44 15.03 -7.37 -9.67
CA PRO A 44 15.89 -6.67 -10.60
C PRO A 44 15.31 -6.55 -12.00
N VAL A 45 15.33 -5.33 -12.55
CA VAL A 45 14.91 -5.00 -13.92
C VAL A 45 15.89 -4.03 -14.54
N ASP A 46 15.82 -3.86 -15.86
CA ASP A 46 16.59 -2.84 -16.57
C ASP A 46 16.12 -1.42 -16.17
N GLN A 47 17.02 -0.46 -16.24
CA GLN A 47 16.79 0.91 -15.77
C GLN A 47 15.62 1.60 -16.49
N ASP A 48 15.42 1.34 -17.77
CA ASP A 48 14.29 1.90 -18.54
C ASP A 48 12.93 1.39 -18.05
N ILE A 49 12.84 0.12 -17.64
CA ILE A 49 11.65 -0.45 -17.00
C ILE A 49 11.40 0.19 -15.64
N TRP A 50 12.45 0.37 -14.85
CA TRP A 50 12.37 1.05 -13.56
C TRP A 50 11.87 2.49 -13.70
N ASP A 51 12.44 3.23 -14.65
CA ASP A 51 12.07 4.61 -14.91
C ASP A 51 10.62 4.73 -15.42
N ALA A 52 10.18 3.84 -16.31
CA ALA A 52 8.80 3.77 -16.76
C ALA A 52 7.83 3.45 -15.61
N SER A 53 8.19 2.50 -14.74
CA SER A 53 7.40 2.16 -13.56
C SER A 53 7.24 3.36 -12.63
N ASN A 54 8.29 4.15 -12.43
CA ASN A 54 8.22 5.38 -11.63
C ASN A 54 7.36 6.47 -12.29
N ARG A 55 7.35 6.59 -13.63
CA ARG A 55 6.44 7.52 -14.31
C ARG A 55 4.98 7.12 -14.17
N VAL A 56 4.67 5.82 -14.32
CA VAL A 56 3.33 5.28 -14.09
C VAL A 56 2.89 5.48 -12.64
N LEU A 57 3.76 5.21 -11.69
CA LEU A 57 3.50 5.42 -10.27
C LEU A 57 3.24 6.90 -9.94
N LEU A 58 4.04 7.81 -10.49
CA LEU A 58 3.85 9.25 -10.34
C LEU A 58 2.45 9.66 -10.86
N ARG A 59 2.05 9.18 -12.04
CA ARG A 59 0.72 9.46 -12.59
C ARG A 59 -0.40 8.92 -11.70
N GLY A 60 -0.24 7.73 -11.11
CA GLY A 60 -1.17 7.18 -10.12
C GLY A 60 -1.31 8.07 -8.88
N MET A 61 -0.21 8.60 -8.38
CA MET A 61 -0.21 9.56 -7.26
C MET A 61 -0.87 10.90 -7.63
N GLU A 62 -0.66 11.40 -8.84
CA GLU A 62 -1.33 12.61 -9.34
C GLU A 62 -2.86 12.42 -9.42
N LEU A 63 -3.32 11.28 -9.95
CA LEU A 63 -4.74 10.93 -9.98
C LEU A 63 -5.34 10.82 -8.56
N ALA A 64 -4.62 10.18 -7.64
CA ALA A 64 -5.03 10.10 -6.25
C ALA A 64 -5.18 11.48 -5.59
N ARG A 65 -4.24 12.41 -5.87
CA ARG A 65 -4.35 13.81 -5.43
C ARG A 65 -5.55 14.52 -6.04
N GLU A 66 -5.78 14.36 -7.36
CA GLU A 66 -6.89 15.01 -8.09
C GLU A 66 -8.25 14.58 -7.53
N LEU A 67 -8.35 13.35 -7.05
CA LEU A 67 -9.58 12.74 -6.52
C LEU A 67 -9.69 12.80 -4.99
N ASP A 68 -8.67 13.30 -4.31
CA ASP A 68 -8.57 13.30 -2.83
C ASP A 68 -8.77 11.90 -2.21
N VAL A 69 -8.08 10.88 -2.77
CA VAL A 69 -8.14 9.48 -2.32
C VAL A 69 -6.74 8.93 -2.08
N PRO A 70 -6.60 7.82 -1.33
CA PRO A 70 -5.30 7.16 -1.18
C PRO A 70 -4.88 6.44 -2.46
N VAL A 71 -3.57 6.20 -2.56
CA VAL A 71 -2.95 5.31 -3.53
C VAL A 71 -2.33 4.11 -2.81
N ILE A 72 -2.60 2.89 -3.27
CA ILE A 72 -2.08 1.65 -2.70
C ILE A 72 -0.90 1.19 -3.57
N ILE A 73 0.26 1.05 -2.94
CA ILE A 73 1.54 0.81 -3.63
C ILE A 73 2.04 -0.61 -3.38
N HIS A 74 2.32 -1.33 -4.47
CA HIS A 74 3.10 -2.55 -4.47
C HIS A 74 4.52 -2.26 -4.95
N CYS A 75 5.53 -2.52 -4.12
CA CYS A 75 6.93 -2.21 -4.44
C CYS A 75 7.92 -3.08 -3.67
N GLU A 76 9.19 -2.84 -3.92
CA GLU A 76 10.32 -3.40 -3.17
C GLU A 76 10.33 -2.97 -1.69
N ASN A 77 11.19 -3.62 -0.88
CA ASN A 77 11.39 -3.33 0.53
C ASN A 77 12.88 -3.12 0.84
N GLU A 78 13.48 -2.14 0.16
CA GLU A 78 14.86 -1.69 0.40
C GLU A 78 14.87 -0.52 1.40
N ASP A 79 16.00 -0.24 2.00
CA ASP A 79 16.15 0.76 3.09
C ASP A 79 15.71 2.18 2.69
N ASP A 80 15.80 2.54 1.42
CA ASP A 80 15.43 3.85 0.87
C ASP A 80 14.07 3.89 0.17
N THR A 81 13.35 2.77 0.14
CA THR A 81 12.06 2.66 -0.57
C THR A 81 11.05 3.70 -0.08
N ASP A 82 10.80 3.78 1.21
CA ASP A 82 9.80 4.69 1.78
C ASP A 82 10.19 6.15 1.59
N GLN A 83 11.48 6.49 1.67
CA GLN A 83 11.97 7.82 1.31
C GLN A 83 11.69 8.15 -0.16
N SER A 84 12.02 7.24 -1.07
CA SER A 84 11.78 7.40 -2.50
C SER A 84 10.30 7.56 -2.83
N LEU A 85 9.40 6.82 -2.16
CA LEU A 85 7.95 6.97 -2.30
C LEU A 85 7.47 8.33 -1.78
N ALA A 86 8.01 8.79 -0.67
CA ALA A 86 7.71 10.11 -0.11
C ALA A 86 8.13 11.25 -1.06
N GLU A 87 9.30 11.14 -1.69
CA GLU A 87 9.78 12.11 -2.69
C GLU A 87 8.88 12.13 -3.95
N LEU A 88 8.39 10.96 -4.40
CA LEU A 88 7.43 10.88 -5.49
C LEU A 88 6.08 11.49 -5.11
N ALA A 89 5.60 11.27 -3.88
CA ALA A 89 4.38 11.91 -3.37
C ALA A 89 4.50 13.44 -3.36
N ASP A 90 5.63 13.97 -2.87
CA ASP A 90 5.91 15.41 -2.90
C ASP A 90 5.89 15.96 -4.34
N LYS A 91 6.51 15.24 -5.28
CA LYS A 91 6.51 15.60 -6.70
C LYS A 91 5.11 15.61 -7.31
N ALA A 92 4.26 14.66 -6.93
CA ALA A 92 2.85 14.61 -7.33
C ALA A 92 1.99 15.67 -6.63
N GLY A 93 2.47 16.27 -5.53
CA GLY A 93 1.71 17.13 -4.64
C GLY A 93 0.67 16.37 -3.81
N LEU A 94 0.87 15.07 -3.59
CA LEU A 94 0.02 14.21 -2.78
C LEU A 94 0.52 14.21 -1.33
N ASP A 95 -0.41 14.25 -0.36
CA ASP A 95 -0.06 14.02 1.04
C ASP A 95 0.58 12.62 1.19
N ARG A 96 1.76 12.57 1.78
CA ARG A 96 2.50 11.32 1.99
C ARG A 96 1.69 10.30 2.80
N GLY A 97 0.81 10.75 3.70
CA GLY A 97 -0.09 9.90 4.46
C GLY A 97 -1.18 9.21 3.64
N LEU A 98 -1.40 9.64 2.39
CA LEU A 98 -2.28 9.00 1.42
C LEU A 98 -1.56 7.96 0.54
N VAL A 99 -0.26 7.85 0.65
CA VAL A 99 0.52 6.78 0.02
C VAL A 99 0.53 5.58 0.96
N ILE A 100 -0.20 4.54 0.61
CA ILE A 100 -0.30 3.30 1.40
C ILE A 100 0.65 2.27 0.79
N LYS A 101 1.74 1.98 1.51
CA LYS A 101 2.64 0.89 1.11
C LYS A 101 2.08 -0.42 1.64
N HIS A 102 1.52 -1.25 0.75
CA HIS A 102 1.04 -2.57 1.10
C HIS A 102 2.21 -3.54 1.28
N SER A 103 1.98 -4.63 1.99
CA SER A 103 2.98 -5.66 2.33
C SER A 103 4.27 -5.08 2.92
N SER A 104 4.13 -3.96 3.68
CA SER A 104 5.24 -3.27 4.31
C SER A 104 5.91 -4.15 5.37
N PRO A 105 7.26 -4.13 5.49
CA PRO A 105 7.91 -4.54 6.72
C PRO A 105 7.35 -3.78 7.92
N PRO A 106 7.67 -4.17 9.16
CA PRO A 106 7.21 -3.48 10.37
C PRO A 106 7.90 -2.12 10.58
N TRP A 107 8.04 -1.35 9.50
CA TRP A 107 8.52 0.03 9.49
C TRP A 107 7.36 0.96 9.82
N VAL A 108 7.35 1.50 11.03
CA VAL A 108 6.20 2.27 11.55
C VAL A 108 6.59 3.59 12.20
N THR A 109 7.90 3.81 12.43
CA THR A 109 8.37 5.09 12.98
C THR A 109 8.43 6.18 11.89
N PRO A 110 8.36 7.46 12.25
CA PRO A 110 8.47 8.56 11.28
C PRO A 110 9.75 8.50 10.44
N GLU A 111 10.86 8.09 11.05
CA GLU A 111 12.16 7.97 10.42
C GLU A 111 12.20 6.84 9.38
N GLU A 112 11.49 5.75 9.63
CA GLU A 112 11.40 4.62 8.71
C GLU A 112 10.42 4.87 7.56
N THR A 113 9.28 5.49 7.86
CA THR A 113 8.18 5.65 6.88
C THR A 113 8.27 6.92 6.06
N HIS A 114 9.04 7.91 6.48
CA HIS A 114 9.09 9.25 5.86
C HIS A 114 7.71 9.89 5.62
N GLY A 115 6.70 9.46 6.40
CA GLY A 115 5.31 9.93 6.28
C GLY A 115 4.38 9.01 5.47
N VAL A 116 4.90 8.03 4.72
CA VAL A 116 4.13 7.01 4.03
C VAL A 116 3.33 6.17 5.03
N MET A 117 2.14 5.69 4.67
CA MET A 117 1.29 4.86 5.53
C MET A 117 1.60 3.38 5.32
N PRO A 118 2.21 2.68 6.29
CA PRO A 118 2.48 1.26 6.15
C PRO A 118 1.21 0.42 6.39
N SER A 119 0.96 -0.55 5.53
CA SER A 119 0.02 -1.65 5.74
C SER A 119 0.82 -2.94 5.92
N ILE A 120 0.73 -3.55 7.11
CA ILE A 120 1.64 -4.60 7.56
C ILE A 120 0.94 -5.95 7.51
N PRO A 121 1.55 -6.96 6.87
CA PRO A 121 1.04 -8.33 6.93
C PRO A 121 0.86 -8.82 8.36
N ALA A 122 -0.32 -9.37 8.69
CA ALA A 122 -0.73 -9.75 10.04
C ALA A 122 0.01 -11.00 10.59
N SER A 123 1.31 -11.13 10.30
CA SER A 123 2.16 -12.15 10.90
C SER A 123 2.42 -11.85 12.38
N LYS A 124 2.70 -12.91 13.17
CA LYS A 124 3.01 -12.72 14.60
C LYS A 124 4.29 -11.92 14.81
N SER A 125 5.31 -12.14 13.97
CA SER A 125 6.59 -11.43 14.05
C SER A 125 6.44 -9.96 13.74
N ASN A 126 5.84 -9.63 12.57
CA ASN A 126 5.69 -8.26 12.12
C ASN A 126 4.88 -7.41 13.09
N LEU A 127 3.74 -7.94 13.56
CA LEU A 127 2.89 -7.20 14.51
C LEU A 127 3.56 -7.01 15.87
N LYS A 128 4.31 -8.02 16.35
CA LYS A 128 5.08 -7.88 17.60
C LYS A 128 6.15 -6.81 17.47
N GLU A 129 6.87 -6.78 16.34
CA GLU A 129 7.90 -5.79 16.08
C GLU A 129 7.30 -4.39 15.95
N ALA A 130 6.29 -4.21 15.10
CA ALA A 130 5.62 -2.92 14.91
C ALA A 130 5.13 -2.32 16.22
N LEU A 131 4.40 -3.10 17.04
CA LEU A 131 3.89 -2.66 18.33
C LEU A 131 5.00 -2.34 19.34
N SER A 132 6.17 -2.99 19.25
CA SER A 132 7.30 -2.71 20.15
C SER A 132 7.95 -1.36 19.92
N LYS A 133 7.71 -0.71 18.77
CA LYS A 133 8.25 0.60 18.41
C LYS A 133 7.49 1.78 19.02
N GLY A 134 6.43 1.51 19.78
CA GLY A 134 5.70 2.53 20.55
C GLY A 134 4.83 3.47 19.71
N THR A 135 4.46 3.05 18.50
CA THR A 135 3.52 3.75 17.63
C THR A 135 2.40 2.83 17.18
N ASP A 136 1.24 3.40 16.89
CA ASP A 136 0.07 2.74 16.31
C ASP A 136 -0.32 3.33 14.97
N ARG A 137 0.60 4.06 14.31
CA ARG A 137 0.39 4.65 12.98
C ARG A 137 0.71 3.63 11.88
N PHE A 138 -0.13 2.61 11.74
CA PHE A 138 -0.06 1.61 10.67
C PHE A 138 -1.42 0.92 10.49
N MET A 139 -1.60 0.27 9.37
CA MET A 139 -2.71 -0.65 9.11
C MET A 139 -2.23 -2.11 9.15
N ILE A 140 -3.15 -3.04 9.21
CA ILE A 140 -2.86 -4.48 9.16
C ILE A 140 -3.64 -5.15 8.05
N GLU A 141 -3.00 -6.09 7.37
CA GLU A 141 -3.56 -6.76 6.19
C GLU A 141 -3.28 -8.25 6.16
N THR A 142 -3.90 -8.96 5.23
CA THR A 142 -3.65 -10.39 4.97
C THR A 142 -3.00 -10.64 3.63
N ASP A 143 -3.07 -9.69 2.71
CA ASP A 143 -2.67 -9.86 1.30
C ASP A 143 -3.33 -11.12 0.69
N TYR A 144 -4.61 -11.34 1.02
CA TYR A 144 -5.33 -12.55 0.60
C TYR A 144 -5.64 -12.53 -0.89
N ILE A 145 -5.23 -13.58 -1.58
CA ILE A 145 -5.59 -13.86 -2.97
C ILE A 145 -6.33 -15.20 -2.99
N ASP A 146 -7.47 -15.23 -3.66
CA ASP A 146 -8.24 -16.47 -3.86
C ASP A 146 -7.64 -17.24 -5.05
N ASP A 147 -6.48 -17.85 -4.83
CA ASP A 147 -5.79 -18.67 -5.80
C ASP A 147 -5.96 -20.16 -5.46
N PRO A 148 -6.79 -20.92 -6.20
CA PRO A 148 -7.01 -22.34 -5.93
C PRO A 148 -5.76 -23.19 -6.14
N GLU A 149 -4.76 -22.71 -6.88
CA GLU A 149 -3.49 -23.44 -7.09
C GLU A 149 -2.52 -23.23 -5.92
N LYS A 150 -2.73 -22.18 -5.12
CA LYS A 150 -1.86 -21.82 -3.98
C LYS A 150 -2.66 -21.49 -2.71
N PRO A 151 -3.54 -22.38 -2.23
CA PRO A 151 -4.52 -22.05 -1.18
C PRO A 151 -3.91 -21.72 0.19
N THR A 152 -2.60 -21.94 0.38
CA THR A 152 -1.89 -21.68 1.65
C THR A 152 -0.76 -20.66 1.53
N ALA A 153 -0.56 -20.07 0.35
CA ALA A 153 0.55 -19.14 0.10
C ALA A 153 0.37 -17.81 0.84
N ILE A 154 -0.86 -17.49 1.24
CA ILE A 154 -1.24 -16.18 1.76
C ILE A 154 -2.09 -16.36 3.02
N MET A 155 -2.08 -15.37 3.90
CA MET A 155 -2.85 -15.42 5.15
C MET A 155 -4.35 -15.41 4.87
N ALA A 156 -5.10 -16.29 5.56
CA ALA A 156 -6.54 -16.34 5.44
C ALA A 156 -7.21 -15.01 5.85
N PRO A 157 -8.33 -14.60 5.24
CA PRO A 157 -9.05 -13.36 5.58
C PRO A 157 -9.42 -13.26 7.06
N THR A 158 -9.59 -14.41 7.73
CA THR A 158 -9.88 -14.48 9.18
C THR A 158 -8.69 -14.16 10.07
N THR A 159 -7.48 -13.98 9.52
CA THR A 159 -6.27 -13.77 10.32
C THR A 159 -6.33 -12.44 11.07
N VAL A 160 -6.68 -11.35 10.42
CA VAL A 160 -6.80 -10.03 11.07
C VAL A 160 -7.83 -10.05 12.19
N PRO A 161 -9.10 -10.46 11.99
CA PRO A 161 -10.07 -10.54 13.08
C PRO A 161 -9.62 -11.41 14.26
N LYS A 162 -8.97 -12.54 14.00
CA LYS A 162 -8.43 -13.41 15.06
C LYS A 162 -7.32 -12.74 15.87
N LYS A 163 -6.43 -11.97 15.22
CA LYS A 163 -5.38 -11.20 15.89
C LYS A 163 -5.97 -10.12 16.78
N VAL A 164 -6.92 -9.36 16.25
CA VAL A 164 -7.60 -8.30 17.01
C VAL A 164 -8.34 -8.88 18.22
N ALA A 165 -9.08 -9.98 18.05
CA ALA A 165 -9.74 -10.68 19.16
C ALA A 165 -8.73 -11.14 20.24
N ALA A 166 -7.57 -11.64 19.83
CA ALA A 166 -6.52 -12.04 20.75
C ALA A 166 -5.93 -10.82 21.51
N TRP A 167 -5.72 -9.70 20.86
CA TRP A 167 -5.26 -8.46 21.50
C TRP A 167 -6.23 -7.98 22.57
N VAL A 168 -7.55 -7.97 22.24
CA VAL A 168 -8.60 -7.62 23.19
C VAL A 168 -8.61 -8.57 24.37
N ALA A 169 -8.58 -9.89 24.13
CA ALA A 169 -8.64 -10.90 25.18
C ALA A 169 -7.44 -10.88 26.13
N ASN A 170 -6.24 -10.58 25.60
CA ASN A 170 -5.00 -10.61 26.38
C ASN A 170 -4.64 -9.27 27.02
N GLY A 171 -5.30 -8.18 26.65
CA GLY A 171 -4.95 -6.82 27.07
C GLY A 171 -3.52 -6.38 26.69
N GLN A 172 -2.93 -7.02 25.68
CA GLN A 172 -1.55 -6.75 25.26
C GLN A 172 -1.40 -5.45 24.48
N VAL A 173 -2.47 -4.99 23.86
CA VAL A 173 -2.53 -3.76 23.08
C VAL A 173 -3.63 -2.87 23.66
N PRO A 174 -3.38 -1.59 23.95
CA PRO A 174 -4.42 -0.66 24.41
C PRO A 174 -5.60 -0.64 23.44
N MET A 175 -6.81 -0.57 23.97
CA MET A 175 -8.03 -0.50 23.15
C MET A 175 -8.01 0.69 22.19
N GLU A 176 -7.48 1.83 22.62
CA GLU A 176 -7.30 3.02 21.80
C GLU A 176 -6.44 2.73 20.56
N SER A 177 -5.30 2.05 20.75
CA SER A 177 -4.43 1.64 19.62
C SER A 177 -5.12 0.63 18.71
N ILE A 178 -5.91 -0.30 19.25
CA ILE A 178 -6.70 -1.24 18.44
C ILE A 178 -7.70 -0.47 17.55
N TYR A 179 -8.45 0.48 18.13
CA TYR A 179 -9.38 1.30 17.37
C TYR A 179 -8.65 2.13 16.31
N ARG A 180 -7.52 2.73 16.67
CA ARG A 180 -6.72 3.53 15.74
C ARG A 180 -6.25 2.71 14.55
N ILE A 181 -5.64 1.56 14.77
CA ILE A 181 -5.11 0.67 13.72
C ILE A 181 -6.22 0.10 12.84
N CYS A 182 -7.34 -0.33 13.43
CA CYS A 182 -8.36 -1.12 12.75
C CYS A 182 -9.57 -0.31 12.25
N LYS A 183 -9.72 0.93 12.70
CA LYS A 183 -10.86 1.78 12.38
C LYS A 183 -10.46 3.20 12.00
N ASP A 184 -9.87 3.97 12.93
CA ASP A 184 -9.72 5.41 12.73
C ASP A 184 -8.79 5.73 11.54
N ILE A 185 -7.67 5.02 11.40
CA ILE A 185 -6.78 5.16 10.25
C ILE A 185 -7.47 4.73 8.95
N PRO A 186 -8.02 3.51 8.83
CA PRO A 186 -8.78 3.13 7.62
C PRO A 186 -9.93 4.09 7.29
N ASP A 187 -10.71 4.49 8.27
CA ASP A 187 -11.82 5.43 8.05
C ASP A 187 -11.33 6.79 7.53
N SER A 188 -10.23 7.31 8.08
CA SER A 188 -9.64 8.57 7.64
C SER A 188 -9.09 8.53 6.21
N LEU A 189 -8.71 7.34 5.73
CA LEU A 189 -8.16 7.14 4.40
C LEU A 189 -9.24 6.86 3.36
N TYR A 190 -10.21 6.00 3.67
CA TYR A 190 -11.15 5.47 2.68
C TYR A 190 -12.55 6.10 2.73
N HIS A 191 -12.86 6.94 3.74
CA HIS A 191 -14.15 7.62 3.89
C HIS A 191 -14.02 9.16 3.75
N ARG A 192 -13.08 9.56 2.92
CA ARG A 192 -12.88 10.98 2.56
C ARG A 192 -13.94 11.46 1.58
#